data_ba1804f6643ad9f25534eef00bc735fc
#
_entry.id   ba1804f6643ad9f25534eef00bc735fc
#
_cell.length_a   1.000
_cell.length_b   1.000
_cell.length_c   1.000
_cell.angle_alpha   90.00
_cell.angle_beta   90.00
_cell.angle_gamma   90.00
#
_symmetry.space_group_name_H-M   'P 1'
#
loop_
_entity.id
_entity.type
_entity.pdbx_description
1 polymer ?
#
loop_
_entity_poly.entity_id
_entity_poly.type
_entity_poly.pdbx_seq_one_letter_code
_entity_poly.pdbx_strand_id
1 'polypeptide(L)'
;MQLFKSHRDGVGDGDQRRDFIYVDDVVRVMMWLLATPSVSGLFNVGTGKARSFRDLIRAAYAALGTAENIQYIDMPEQIRDSYQYFTQSEVDRLRAAGYNGGFTALEDAVALYVRNFLDAPDRFR
;
A
#
# COMPACT_ATOMS: atom_id res chain seq x y z
N MET A 1 -7.60 2.24 15.98
CA MET A 1 -7.67 2.82 14.60
C MET A 1 -9.07 2.62 14.03
N GLN A 2 -9.50 3.45 13.05
CA GLN A 2 -10.84 3.38 12.47
C GLN A 2 -10.77 2.91 11.02
N LEU A 3 -11.65 2.00 10.64
CA LEU A 3 -11.86 1.54 9.26
C LEU A 3 -13.32 1.71 8.87
N PHE A 4 -13.58 1.90 7.59
CA PHE A 4 -14.94 1.94 7.09
C PHE A 4 -15.58 0.55 7.05
N LYS A 5 -16.83 0.48 7.45
CA LYS A 5 -17.70 -0.65 7.10
C LYS A 5 -17.86 -0.75 5.58
N SER A 6 -18.14 -1.94 5.12
CA SER A 6 -18.49 -2.15 3.72
C SER A 6 -19.98 -1.82 3.49
N HIS A 7 -20.26 -1.18 2.36
CA HIS A 7 -21.62 -1.00 1.83
C HIS A 7 -21.78 -1.73 0.50
N ARG A 8 -20.93 -2.74 0.25
CA ARG A 8 -20.94 -3.55 -0.97
C ARG A 8 -21.02 -5.02 -0.62
N ASP A 9 -21.97 -5.71 -1.26
CA ASP A 9 -22.14 -7.15 -1.09
C ASP A 9 -20.86 -7.91 -1.45
N GLY A 10 -20.56 -8.94 -0.65
CA GLY A 10 -19.37 -9.78 -0.84
C GLY A 10 -18.04 -9.17 -0.38
N VAL A 11 -18.05 -7.96 0.18
CA VAL A 11 -16.87 -7.33 0.77
C VAL A 11 -17.11 -7.08 2.25
N GLY A 12 -16.26 -7.62 3.12
CA GLY A 12 -16.34 -7.40 4.57
C GLY A 12 -15.87 -6.00 4.99
N ASP A 13 -16.18 -5.64 6.24
CA ASP A 13 -15.70 -4.39 6.85
C ASP A 13 -14.19 -4.34 6.90
N GLY A 14 -13.59 -3.28 6.38
CA GLY A 14 -12.14 -3.11 6.26
C GLY A 14 -11.48 -3.95 5.17
N ASP A 15 -12.25 -4.71 4.37
CA ASP A 15 -11.74 -5.55 3.28
C ASP A 15 -11.65 -4.84 1.93
N GLN A 16 -11.91 -3.55 1.89
CA GLN A 16 -11.56 -2.74 0.73
C GLN A 16 -10.04 -2.83 0.48
N ARG A 17 -9.63 -2.98 -0.79
CA ARG A 17 -8.26 -3.32 -1.14
C ARG A 17 -7.55 -2.23 -1.94
N ARG A 18 -6.26 -2.07 -1.67
CA ARG A 18 -5.34 -1.21 -2.41
C ARG A 18 -4.01 -1.91 -2.64
N ASP A 19 -3.34 -1.53 -3.69
CA ASP A 19 -1.96 -1.92 -3.91
C ASP A 19 -1.06 -0.93 -3.15
N PHE A 20 -0.77 -1.28 -1.89
CA PHE A 20 0.12 -0.49 -1.05
C PHE A 20 1.56 -0.75 -1.45
N ILE A 21 2.27 0.29 -1.82
CA ILE A 21 3.68 0.22 -2.19
C ILE A 21 4.54 1.02 -1.20
N TYR A 22 5.70 0.48 -0.85
CA TYR A 22 6.69 1.18 -0.03
C TYR A 22 7.40 2.26 -0.85
N VAL A 23 7.61 3.43 -0.26
CA VAL A 23 8.16 4.59 -0.97
C VAL A 23 9.53 4.32 -1.57
N ASP A 24 10.42 3.58 -0.87
CA ASP A 24 11.75 3.26 -1.39
C ASP A 24 11.70 2.32 -2.60
N ASP A 25 10.63 1.51 -2.72
CA ASP A 25 10.43 0.69 -3.92
C ASP A 25 10.16 1.57 -5.15
N VAL A 26 9.39 2.63 -4.97
CA VAL A 26 9.14 3.63 -6.03
C VAL A 26 10.45 4.32 -6.41
N VAL A 27 11.22 4.74 -5.39
CA VAL A 27 12.54 5.37 -5.61
C VAL A 27 13.47 4.42 -6.36
N ARG A 28 13.50 3.12 -6.01
CA ARG A 28 14.31 2.12 -6.74
C ARG A 28 13.93 2.01 -8.22
N VAL A 29 12.64 2.04 -8.54
CA VAL A 29 12.18 2.05 -9.94
C VAL A 29 12.64 3.32 -10.66
N MET A 30 12.52 4.48 -10.02
CA MET A 30 12.98 5.76 -10.59
C MET A 30 14.48 5.74 -10.86
N MET A 31 15.28 5.26 -9.90
CA MET A 31 16.74 5.14 -10.06
C MET A 31 17.13 4.17 -11.17
N TRP A 32 16.39 3.06 -11.32
CA TRP A 32 16.59 2.13 -12.41
C TRP A 32 16.29 2.77 -13.77
N LEU A 33 15.20 3.53 -13.90
CA LEU A 33 14.86 4.26 -15.12
C LEU A 33 15.94 5.29 -15.48
N LEU A 34 16.45 6.01 -14.50
CA LEU A 34 17.58 6.95 -14.70
C LEU A 34 18.85 6.25 -15.18
N ALA A 35 19.13 5.06 -14.67
CA ALA A 35 20.29 4.25 -15.07
C ALA A 35 20.10 3.50 -16.40
N THR A 36 18.88 3.50 -16.97
CA THR A 36 18.53 2.77 -18.18
C THR A 36 17.90 3.70 -19.23
N PRO A 37 18.66 4.65 -19.82
CA PRO A 37 18.12 5.68 -20.72
C PRO A 37 17.45 5.15 -22.00
N SER A 38 17.70 3.89 -22.35
CA SER A 38 17.04 3.21 -23.48
C SER A 38 15.59 2.84 -23.18
N VAL A 39 15.17 2.84 -21.90
CA VAL A 39 13.80 2.58 -21.49
C VAL A 39 13.07 3.90 -21.30
N SER A 40 11.98 4.08 -22.03
CA SER A 40 11.15 5.27 -21.98
C SER A 40 9.67 4.90 -22.11
N GLY A 41 8.80 5.68 -21.49
CA GLY A 41 7.36 5.50 -21.57
C GLY A 41 6.63 5.71 -20.25
N LEU A 42 5.35 5.37 -20.25
CA LEU A 42 4.49 5.42 -19.08
C LEU A 42 4.44 4.03 -18.43
N PHE A 43 4.79 3.95 -17.15
CA PHE A 43 4.79 2.72 -16.37
C PHE A 43 3.94 2.89 -15.12
N ASN A 44 3.10 1.90 -14.81
CA ASN A 44 2.51 1.80 -13.50
C ASN A 44 3.57 1.24 -12.53
N VAL A 45 3.59 1.81 -11.32
CA VAL A 45 4.47 1.35 -10.25
C VAL A 45 3.60 0.96 -9.05
N GLY A 46 3.62 -0.29 -8.71
CA GLY A 46 2.89 -0.92 -7.61
C GLY A 46 3.46 -2.30 -7.34
N THR A 47 2.92 -2.99 -6.36
CA THR A 47 3.37 -4.35 -6.03
C THR A 47 2.73 -5.43 -6.92
N GLY A 48 1.61 -5.12 -7.58
CA GLY A 48 0.76 -6.06 -8.27
C GLY A 48 -0.04 -6.97 -7.33
N LYS A 49 -0.13 -6.63 -6.03
CA LYS A 49 -0.80 -7.42 -4.99
C LYS A 49 -1.64 -6.53 -4.11
N ALA A 50 -2.92 -6.38 -4.43
CA ALA A 50 -3.84 -5.61 -3.60
C ALA A 50 -4.06 -6.28 -2.23
N ARG A 51 -3.91 -5.50 -1.16
CA ARG A 51 -4.11 -5.91 0.24
C ARG A 51 -5.23 -5.09 0.87
N SER A 52 -5.89 -5.63 1.90
CA SER A 52 -6.97 -4.93 2.57
C SER A 52 -6.46 -3.82 3.51
N PHE A 53 -7.32 -2.84 3.78
CA PHE A 53 -7.01 -1.86 4.83
C PHE A 53 -6.88 -2.53 6.20
N ARG A 54 -7.60 -3.62 6.43
CA ARG A 54 -7.47 -4.43 7.65
C ARG A 54 -6.06 -5.05 7.76
N ASP A 55 -5.50 -5.58 6.65
CA ASP A 55 -4.13 -6.09 6.64
C ASP A 55 -3.11 -4.99 6.97
N LEU A 56 -3.29 -3.80 6.39
CA LEU A 56 -2.43 -2.65 6.66
C LEU A 56 -2.44 -2.27 8.16
N ILE A 57 -3.64 -2.17 8.75
CA ILE A 57 -3.79 -1.81 10.17
C ILE A 57 -3.21 -2.89 11.09
N ARG A 58 -3.43 -4.16 10.76
CA ARG A 58 -2.82 -5.29 11.51
C ARG A 58 -1.31 -5.27 11.47
N ALA A 59 -0.73 -5.02 10.30
CA ALA A 59 0.72 -4.85 10.16
C ALA A 59 1.25 -3.69 11.03
N ALA A 60 0.51 -2.57 11.12
CA ALA A 60 0.89 -1.45 11.97
C ALA A 60 0.83 -1.80 13.46
N TYR A 61 -0.21 -2.49 13.94
CA TYR A 61 -0.28 -2.96 15.31
C TYR A 61 0.83 -3.96 15.64
N ALA A 62 1.13 -4.88 14.74
CA ALA A 62 2.23 -5.82 14.88
C ALA A 62 3.59 -5.11 14.98
N ALA A 63 3.82 -4.09 14.14
CA ALA A 63 5.05 -3.31 14.16
C ALA A 63 5.24 -2.51 15.46
N LEU A 64 4.12 -2.03 16.06
CA LEU A 64 4.11 -1.32 17.35
C LEU A 64 4.16 -2.25 18.56
N GLY A 65 4.00 -3.56 18.39
CA GLY A 65 3.91 -4.53 19.49
C GLY A 65 2.68 -4.33 20.39
N THR A 66 1.58 -3.77 19.86
CA THR A 66 0.37 -3.45 20.61
C THR A 66 -0.81 -4.33 20.16
N ALA A 67 -1.76 -4.56 21.06
CA ALA A 67 -2.97 -5.31 20.74
C ALA A 67 -3.83 -4.57 19.69
N GLU A 68 -4.44 -5.34 18.80
CA GLU A 68 -5.36 -4.78 17.78
C GLU A 68 -6.56 -4.10 18.46
N ASN A 69 -6.86 -2.87 18.03
CA ASN A 69 -8.06 -2.13 18.42
C ASN A 69 -8.61 -1.42 17.19
N ILE A 70 -9.40 -2.14 16.40
CA ILE A 70 -10.01 -1.66 15.15
C ILE A 70 -11.49 -1.38 15.41
N GLN A 71 -11.90 -0.14 15.17
CA GLN A 71 -13.30 0.27 15.19
C GLN A 71 -13.80 0.41 13.76
N TYR A 72 -14.93 -0.22 13.45
CA TYR A 72 -15.57 -0.08 12.16
C TYR A 72 -16.63 1.00 12.23
N ILE A 73 -16.48 2.04 11.42
CA ILE A 73 -17.38 3.20 11.34
C ILE A 73 -18.12 3.23 10.01
N ASP A 74 -19.29 3.82 9.98
CA ASP A 74 -20.04 3.96 8.72
C ASP A 74 -19.31 4.88 7.75
N MET A 75 -19.27 4.48 6.49
CA MET A 75 -18.72 5.32 5.42
C MET A 75 -19.66 6.51 5.18
N PRO A 76 -19.14 7.75 5.09
CA PRO A 76 -19.95 8.91 4.75
C PRO A 76 -20.73 8.69 3.45
N GLU A 77 -22.03 9.05 3.45
CA GLU A 77 -22.91 8.81 2.29
C GLU A 77 -22.39 9.45 1.01
N GLN A 78 -21.79 10.61 1.12
CA GLN A 78 -21.29 11.39 -0.02
C GLN A 78 -20.22 10.68 -0.85
N ILE A 79 -19.51 9.70 -0.25
CA ILE A 79 -18.43 8.99 -0.93
C ILE A 79 -18.79 7.53 -1.26
N ARG A 80 -19.91 6.98 -0.77
CA ARG A 80 -20.25 5.56 -0.91
C ARG A 80 -20.30 5.11 -2.36
N ASP A 81 -20.96 5.86 -3.22
CA ASP A 81 -21.16 5.50 -4.62
C ASP A 81 -19.90 5.63 -5.48
N SER A 82 -18.97 6.50 -5.08
CA SER A 82 -17.69 6.73 -5.76
C SER A 82 -16.50 5.99 -5.14
N TYR A 83 -16.71 5.30 -4.00
CA TYR A 83 -15.64 4.66 -3.27
C TYR A 83 -15.09 3.45 -4.01
N GLN A 84 -13.79 3.47 -4.27
CA GLN A 84 -13.12 2.35 -4.93
C GLN A 84 -12.90 1.21 -3.93
N TYR A 85 -13.49 0.06 -4.17
CA TYR A 85 -13.35 -1.13 -3.33
C TYR A 85 -12.11 -1.96 -3.65
N PHE A 86 -11.58 -1.82 -4.87
CA PHE A 86 -10.40 -2.55 -5.32
C PHE A 86 -9.56 -1.69 -6.25
N THR A 87 -8.25 -1.64 -5.99
CA THR A 87 -7.27 -1.06 -6.89
C THR A 87 -5.99 -1.87 -6.81
N GLN A 88 -5.49 -2.32 -7.96
CA GLN A 88 -4.25 -3.06 -8.09
C GLN A 88 -3.49 -2.57 -9.32
N SER A 89 -2.20 -2.44 -9.22
CA SER A 89 -1.35 -1.99 -10.31
C SER A 89 -1.07 -3.14 -11.29
N GLU A 90 -1.22 -2.85 -12.58
CA GLU A 90 -0.72 -3.68 -13.67
C GLU A 90 0.76 -3.36 -13.89
N VAL A 91 1.64 -4.26 -13.48
CA VAL A 91 3.10 -4.04 -13.50
C VAL A 91 3.80 -4.71 -14.67
N ASP A 92 3.09 -5.43 -15.52
CA ASP A 92 3.63 -6.24 -16.61
C ASP A 92 4.47 -5.42 -17.59
N ARG A 93 4.02 -4.20 -17.90
CA ARG A 93 4.77 -3.31 -18.79
C ARG A 93 6.14 -2.92 -18.22
N LEU A 94 6.21 -2.66 -16.91
CA LEU A 94 7.47 -2.37 -16.21
C LEU A 94 8.39 -3.59 -16.22
N ARG A 95 7.84 -4.79 -15.98
CA ARG A 95 8.57 -6.05 -16.03
C ARG A 95 9.07 -6.36 -17.45
N ALA A 96 8.24 -6.20 -18.46
CA ALA A 96 8.62 -6.37 -19.86
C ALA A 96 9.71 -5.39 -20.32
N ALA A 97 9.77 -4.19 -19.73
CA ALA A 97 10.83 -3.23 -19.96
C ALA A 97 12.17 -3.62 -19.30
N GLY A 98 12.21 -4.68 -18.47
CA GLY A 98 13.41 -5.24 -17.87
C GLY A 98 13.61 -4.93 -16.38
N TYR A 99 12.66 -4.27 -15.71
CA TYR A 99 12.77 -4.08 -14.27
C TYR A 99 12.54 -5.39 -13.50
N ASN A 100 13.60 -5.94 -12.91
CA ASN A 100 13.58 -7.21 -12.17
C ASN A 100 13.65 -7.02 -10.64
N GLY A 101 13.67 -5.78 -10.14
CA GLY A 101 13.68 -5.48 -8.70
C GLY A 101 12.44 -6.01 -7.99
N GLY A 102 12.62 -6.51 -6.77
CA GLY A 102 11.50 -6.90 -5.91
C GLY A 102 10.74 -5.70 -5.35
N PHE A 103 9.49 -5.95 -4.89
CA PHE A 103 8.73 -5.01 -4.08
C PHE A 103 8.62 -5.55 -2.66
N THR A 104 8.75 -4.66 -1.69
CA THR A 104 8.73 -4.96 -0.26
C THR A 104 7.34 -5.47 0.14
N ALA A 105 7.27 -6.56 0.90
CA ALA A 105 6.00 -7.06 1.42
C ALA A 105 5.34 -6.04 2.35
N LEU A 106 4.01 -6.04 2.41
CA LEU A 106 3.24 -5.05 3.18
C LEU A 106 3.69 -4.99 4.64
N GLU A 107 3.85 -6.14 5.26
CA GLU A 107 4.21 -6.27 6.67
C GLU A 107 5.60 -5.68 6.96
N ASP A 108 6.56 -5.97 6.08
CA ASP A 108 7.93 -5.44 6.18
C ASP A 108 7.97 -3.94 5.91
N ALA A 109 7.25 -3.47 4.90
CA ALA A 109 7.14 -2.07 4.54
C ALA A 109 6.57 -1.23 5.69
N VAL A 110 5.47 -1.71 6.29
CA VAL A 110 4.84 -1.05 7.44
C VAL A 110 5.76 -1.06 8.65
N ALA A 111 6.43 -2.19 8.93
CA ALA A 111 7.37 -2.28 10.05
C ALA A 111 8.56 -1.33 9.89
N LEU A 112 9.08 -1.19 8.66
CA LEU A 112 10.15 -0.22 8.35
C LEU A 112 9.65 1.21 8.55
N TYR A 113 8.46 1.53 8.04
CA TYR A 113 7.91 2.88 8.14
C TYR A 113 7.61 3.28 9.59
N VAL A 114 7.01 2.39 10.37
CA VAL A 114 6.72 2.62 11.79
C VAL A 114 8.02 2.88 12.56
N ARG A 115 9.01 2.01 12.43
CA ARG A 115 10.26 2.12 13.19
C ARG A 115 11.11 3.33 12.78
N ASN A 116 11.17 3.63 11.49
CA ASN A 116 12.09 4.66 11.01
C ASN A 116 11.49 6.08 11.06
N PHE A 117 10.15 6.20 11.05
CA PHE A 117 9.50 7.50 10.93
C PHE A 117 8.44 7.79 12.00
N LEU A 118 7.63 6.80 12.42
CA LEU A 118 6.54 7.07 13.35
C LEU A 118 6.98 6.94 14.82
N ASP A 119 7.85 5.99 15.12
CA ASP A 119 8.39 5.72 16.46
C ASP A 119 9.79 6.32 16.66
N ALA A 120 10.33 6.97 15.66
CA ALA A 120 11.61 7.66 15.73
C ALA A 120 11.48 9.03 16.42
N PRO A 121 12.53 9.50 17.15
CA PRO A 121 12.54 10.84 17.74
C PRO A 121 12.38 11.96 16.73
N ASP A 122 12.95 11.80 15.54
CA ASP A 122 12.75 12.70 14.39
C ASP A 122 11.90 11.97 13.33
N ARG A 123 10.64 12.40 13.21
CA ARG A 123 9.66 11.80 12.27
C ARG A 123 9.87 12.18 10.81
N PHE A 124 10.83 13.06 10.53
CA PHE A 124 11.08 13.61 9.20
C PHE A 124 12.43 13.16 8.61
N ARG A 125 13.13 12.25 9.29
CA ARG A 125 14.43 11.74 8.83
C ARG A 125 14.51 10.22 8.94
#